data_bb70dfb717c23a8cbbf704e3cbc3e989
#
_entry.id   bb70dfb717c23a8cbbf704e3cbc3e989
#
_cell.length_a   1.000
_cell.length_b   1.000
_cell.length_c   1.000
_cell.angle_alpha   90.00
_cell.angle_beta   90.00
_cell.angle_gamma   90.00
#
_symmetry.space_group_name_H-M   'P 1'
#
loop_
_entity.id
_entity.type
_entity.pdbx_description
1 polymer ?
#
loop_
_entity_poly.entity_id
_entity_poly.type
_entity_poly.pdbx_seq_one_letter_code
_entity_poly.pdbx_strand_id
1 'polypeptide(L)'
;MDVQPATRRLILSTATRFFDPLGLICPVILPFKIMFQNLCKAQRDWDELVDTELNQGWLSNLSDLRLAGRVRFKRCYSEGLGENEVKSLQLHCFADASEKADGAVVYMRVEYESRVECEIMASKTD
;
A
#
# COMPACT_ATOMS: atom_id res chain seq x y z
N MET A 1 -15.73 -16.31 10.72
CA MET A 1 -14.60 -16.72 9.85
C MET A 1 -13.42 -16.99 10.75
N ASP A 2 -13.10 -18.24 10.95
CA ASP A 2 -11.95 -18.61 11.76
C ASP A 2 -10.69 -18.12 11.03
N VAL A 3 -10.06 -17.12 11.61
CA VAL A 3 -8.79 -16.61 11.08
C VAL A 3 -7.72 -17.61 11.51
N GLN A 4 -7.16 -18.31 10.55
CA GLN A 4 -6.08 -19.26 10.82
C GLN A 4 -4.87 -18.54 11.44
N PRO A 5 -4.21 -19.17 12.42
CA PRO A 5 -2.96 -18.64 12.95
C PRO A 5 -1.93 -18.42 11.84
N ALA A 6 -1.15 -17.36 11.95
CA ALA A 6 -0.19 -17.00 10.92
C ALA A 6 0.96 -18.00 10.84
N THR A 7 1.38 -18.27 9.60
CA THR A 7 2.62 -18.96 9.28
C THR A 7 3.42 -18.14 8.28
N ARG A 8 4.71 -18.40 8.16
CA ARG A 8 5.57 -17.74 7.17
C ARG A 8 4.99 -17.87 5.75
N ARG A 9 4.48 -19.05 5.40
CA ARG A 9 3.83 -19.34 4.11
C ARG A 9 2.60 -18.48 3.88
N LEU A 10 1.72 -18.38 4.89
CA LEU A 10 0.49 -17.62 4.79
C LEU A 10 0.76 -16.11 4.66
N ILE A 11 1.73 -15.58 5.40
CA ILE A 11 2.14 -14.18 5.34
C ILE A 11 2.66 -13.84 3.94
N LEU A 12 3.55 -14.65 3.37
CA LEU A 12 4.04 -14.45 2.00
C LEU A 12 2.90 -14.50 0.97
N SER A 13 2.05 -15.51 1.07
CA SER A 13 0.89 -15.66 0.17
C SER A 13 -0.02 -14.43 0.21
N THR A 14 -0.24 -13.87 1.39
CA THR A 14 -1.06 -12.66 1.55
C THR A 14 -0.37 -11.44 0.94
N ALA A 15 0.92 -11.24 1.21
CA ALA A 15 1.70 -10.12 0.67
C ALA A 15 1.78 -10.10 -0.87
N THR A 16 1.73 -11.28 -1.51
CA THR A 16 1.91 -11.41 -2.96
C THR A 16 0.61 -11.63 -3.74
N ARG A 17 -0.52 -11.70 -3.06
CA ARG A 17 -1.82 -12.02 -3.69
C ARG A 17 -2.38 -10.89 -4.55
N PHE A 18 -2.03 -9.66 -4.24
CA PHE A 18 -2.66 -8.49 -4.84
C PHE A 18 -1.91 -8.00 -6.07
N PHE A 19 -2.63 -7.84 -7.18
CA PHE A 19 -2.14 -7.17 -8.35
C PHE A 19 -2.33 -5.67 -8.20
N ASP A 20 -1.25 -4.97 -7.87
CA ASP A 20 -1.23 -3.54 -7.59
C ASP A 20 -0.09 -2.84 -8.35
N PRO A 21 -0.20 -2.72 -9.68
CA PRO A 21 0.88 -2.18 -10.51
C PRO A 21 1.19 -0.72 -10.24
N LEU A 22 0.21 0.05 -9.74
CA LEU A 22 0.40 1.46 -9.37
C LEU A 22 0.80 1.65 -7.90
N GLY A 23 0.84 0.58 -7.11
CA GLY A 23 1.21 0.63 -5.71
C GLY A 23 0.23 1.37 -4.80
N LEU A 24 -1.05 1.46 -5.17
CA LEU A 24 -2.05 2.23 -4.42
C LEU A 24 -2.35 1.63 -3.03
N ILE A 25 -2.10 0.33 -2.85
CA ILE A 25 -2.25 -0.35 -1.55
C ILE A 25 -0.90 -0.72 -0.92
N CYS A 26 0.23 -0.24 -1.46
CA CYS A 26 1.56 -0.50 -0.91
C CYS A 26 1.67 -0.29 0.61
N PRO A 27 1.15 0.81 1.19
CA PRO A 27 1.27 1.04 2.64
C PRO A 27 0.59 -0.03 3.48
N VAL A 28 -0.47 -0.66 2.95
CA VAL A 28 -1.22 -1.71 3.64
C VAL A 28 -0.55 -3.08 3.49
N ILE A 29 0.17 -3.29 2.39
CA ILE A 29 0.89 -4.54 2.10
C ILE A 29 2.28 -4.56 2.77
N LEU A 30 2.92 -3.41 2.94
CA LEU A 30 4.26 -3.30 3.50
C LEU A 30 4.43 -4.00 4.86
N PRO A 31 3.52 -3.91 5.83
CA PRO A 31 3.64 -4.62 7.09
C PRO A 31 3.78 -6.15 6.93
N PHE A 32 3.07 -6.75 5.97
CA PHE A 32 3.20 -8.19 5.69
C PHE A 32 4.57 -8.54 5.12
N LYS A 33 5.14 -7.69 4.26
CA LYS A 33 6.50 -7.87 3.73
C LYS A 33 7.53 -7.80 4.84
N ILE A 34 7.42 -6.84 5.75
CA ILE A 34 8.32 -6.69 6.91
C ILE A 34 8.22 -7.90 7.83
N MET A 35 7.00 -8.38 8.14
CA MET A 35 6.80 -9.61 8.92
C MET A 35 7.47 -10.81 8.26
N PHE A 36 7.29 -10.98 6.96
CA PHE A 36 7.92 -12.06 6.20
C PHE A 36 9.45 -11.98 6.24
N GLN A 37 10.04 -10.80 6.03
CA GLN A 37 11.47 -10.58 6.10
C GLN A 37 12.05 -10.94 7.49
N ASN A 38 11.36 -10.56 8.55
CA ASN A 38 11.78 -10.88 9.92
C ASN A 38 11.76 -12.39 10.18
N LEU A 39 10.74 -13.09 9.69
CA LEU A 39 10.67 -14.56 9.78
C LEU A 39 11.77 -15.25 8.95
N CYS A 40 12.14 -14.68 7.80
CA CYS A 40 13.27 -15.17 7.01
C CYS A 40 14.60 -15.00 7.75
N LYS A 41 14.83 -13.83 8.36
CA LYS A 41 16.03 -13.56 9.15
C LYS A 41 16.14 -14.47 10.37
N ALA A 42 15.00 -14.78 11.00
CA ALA A 42 14.91 -15.69 12.13
C ALA A 42 14.95 -17.18 11.72
N GLN A 43 15.08 -17.49 10.43
CA GLN A 43 15.12 -18.85 9.87
C GLN A 43 13.95 -19.74 10.32
N ARG A 44 12.76 -19.16 10.52
CA ARG A 44 11.56 -19.90 10.92
C ARG A 44 11.09 -20.81 9.80
N ASP A 45 10.55 -21.98 10.14
CA ASP A 45 9.99 -22.91 9.17
C ASP A 45 8.74 -22.36 8.49
N TRP A 46 8.46 -22.86 7.29
CA TRP A 46 7.38 -22.37 6.45
C TRP A 46 5.98 -22.52 7.07
N ASP A 47 5.77 -23.61 7.80
CA ASP A 47 4.47 -24.00 8.33
C ASP A 47 4.42 -23.95 9.87
N GLU A 48 5.49 -23.45 10.49
CA GLU A 48 5.54 -23.18 11.92
C GLU A 48 4.63 -22.02 12.26
N LEU A 49 3.82 -22.19 13.31
CA LEU A 49 2.98 -21.11 13.81
C LEU A 49 3.83 -20.01 14.42
N VAL A 50 3.48 -18.77 14.12
CA VAL A 50 4.13 -17.62 14.73
C VAL A 50 3.72 -17.49 16.21
N ASP A 51 4.55 -16.77 16.98
CA ASP A 51 4.21 -16.48 18.38
C ASP A 51 2.98 -15.57 18.52
N THR A 52 2.50 -15.45 19.75
CA THR A 52 1.27 -14.70 20.04
C THR A 52 1.36 -13.23 19.66
N GLU A 53 2.51 -12.59 19.92
CA GLU A 53 2.72 -11.17 19.61
C GLU A 53 2.68 -10.92 18.09
N LEU A 54 3.41 -11.72 17.35
CA LEU A 54 3.42 -11.62 15.88
C LEU A 54 2.04 -11.94 15.29
N ASN A 55 1.32 -12.90 15.88
CA ASN A 55 -0.04 -13.23 15.44
C ASN A 55 -1.04 -12.10 15.69
N GLN A 56 -0.90 -11.36 16.79
CA GLN A 56 -1.70 -10.14 17.02
C GLN A 56 -1.43 -9.07 15.97
N GLY A 57 -0.16 -8.84 15.63
CA GLY A 57 0.23 -7.96 14.54
C GLY A 57 -0.35 -8.40 13.19
N TRP A 58 -0.33 -9.69 12.90
CA TRP A 58 -0.96 -10.29 11.72
C TRP A 58 -2.46 -9.97 11.64
N LEU A 59 -3.20 -10.18 12.73
CA LEU A 59 -4.63 -9.92 12.79
C LEU A 59 -4.95 -8.43 12.60
N SER A 60 -4.15 -7.53 13.19
CA SER A 60 -4.27 -6.09 13.00
C SER A 60 -4.06 -5.70 11.53
N ASN A 61 -3.01 -6.20 10.90
CA ASN A 61 -2.74 -5.94 9.49
C ASN A 61 -3.83 -6.48 8.55
N LEU A 62 -4.42 -7.63 8.87
CA LEU A 62 -5.57 -8.16 8.12
C LEU A 62 -6.79 -7.26 8.25
N SER A 63 -7.02 -6.66 9.42
CA SER A 63 -8.10 -5.69 9.62
C SER A 63 -7.90 -4.47 8.74
N ASP A 64 -6.71 -3.91 8.72
CA ASP A 64 -6.36 -2.77 7.86
C ASP A 64 -6.53 -3.10 6.36
N LEU A 65 -6.12 -4.29 5.96
CA LEU A 65 -6.28 -4.78 4.59
C LEU A 65 -7.76 -4.85 4.18
N ARG A 66 -8.64 -5.29 5.08
CA ARG A 66 -10.10 -5.30 4.85
C ARG A 66 -10.66 -3.88 4.69
N LEU A 67 -10.18 -2.94 5.51
CA LEU A 67 -10.57 -1.53 5.42
C LEU A 67 -10.10 -0.89 4.12
N ALA A 68 -8.93 -1.25 3.63
CA ALA A 68 -8.41 -0.78 2.35
C ALA A 68 -9.36 -1.10 1.17
N GLY A 69 -10.11 -2.18 1.23
CA GLY A 69 -11.13 -2.54 0.23
C GLY A 69 -12.28 -1.52 0.10
N ARG A 70 -12.43 -0.61 1.04
CA ARG A 70 -13.43 0.47 1.03
C ARG A 70 -12.92 1.76 0.40
N VAL A 71 -11.61 1.90 0.22
CA VAL A 71 -10.98 3.08 -0.37
C VAL A 71 -11.30 3.13 -1.86
N ARG A 72 -11.60 4.32 -2.36
CA ARG A 72 -11.86 4.57 -3.76
C ARG A 72 -10.82 5.53 -4.32
N PHE A 73 -10.29 5.21 -5.47
CA PHE A 73 -9.37 6.06 -6.23
C PHE A 73 -10.03 6.47 -7.54
N LYS A 74 -9.87 7.73 -7.91
CA LYS A 74 -10.29 8.19 -9.22
C LYS A 74 -9.37 7.60 -10.29
N ARG A 75 -9.95 7.10 -11.37
CA ARG A 75 -9.19 6.64 -12.54
C ARG A 75 -8.82 7.78 -13.48
N CYS A 76 -9.65 8.80 -13.52
CA CYS A 76 -9.43 9.98 -14.35
C CYS A 76 -8.92 11.13 -13.48
N TYR A 77 -7.79 11.73 -13.82
CA TYR A 77 -7.18 12.83 -13.09
C TYR A 77 -7.74 14.21 -13.47
N SER A 78 -8.55 14.28 -14.52
CA SER A 78 -9.15 15.51 -15.05
C SER A 78 -10.61 15.33 -15.43
N GLU A 79 -11.38 14.68 -14.57
CA GLU A 79 -12.77 14.31 -14.83
C GLU A 79 -13.68 15.52 -15.03
N GLY A 80 -14.43 15.54 -16.15
CA GLY A 80 -15.49 16.52 -16.42
C GLY A 80 -15.06 17.90 -16.90
N LEU A 81 -13.81 18.08 -17.33
CA LEU A 81 -13.30 19.39 -17.72
C LEU A 81 -12.76 19.39 -19.15
N GLY A 82 -13.17 20.40 -19.91
CA GLY A 82 -12.60 20.69 -21.21
C GLY A 82 -11.14 21.12 -21.10
N GLU A 83 -10.35 20.85 -22.12
CA GLU A 83 -8.91 21.18 -22.16
C GLU A 83 -8.64 22.69 -21.90
N ASN A 84 -9.62 23.56 -22.20
CA ASN A 84 -9.50 25.01 -22.04
C ASN A 84 -9.59 25.48 -20.58
N GLU A 85 -9.92 24.61 -19.62
CA GLU A 85 -10.04 24.95 -18.21
C GLU A 85 -8.76 24.66 -17.40
N VAL A 86 -7.85 23.86 -17.95
CA VAL A 86 -6.59 23.49 -17.28
C VAL A 86 -5.58 24.61 -17.47
N LYS A 87 -5.18 25.23 -16.36
CA LYS A 87 -4.18 26.31 -16.33
C LYS A 87 -2.76 25.76 -16.23
N SER A 88 -2.55 24.78 -15.38
CA SER A 88 -1.25 24.10 -15.22
C SER A 88 -1.42 22.67 -14.77
N LEU A 89 -0.41 21.85 -15.09
CA LEU A 89 -0.32 20.46 -14.72
C LEU A 89 1.07 20.17 -14.18
N GLN A 90 1.14 19.62 -12.97
CA GLN A 90 2.40 19.36 -12.27
C GLN A 90 2.40 17.95 -11.68
N LEU A 91 3.58 17.34 -11.67
CA LEU A 91 3.83 16.11 -10.91
C LEU A 91 4.60 16.46 -9.63
N HIS A 92 4.08 16.00 -8.51
CA HIS A 92 4.69 16.14 -7.20
C HIS A 92 5.13 14.79 -6.69
N CYS A 93 6.43 14.62 -6.46
CA CYS A 93 7.02 13.39 -5.97
C CYS A 93 7.50 13.59 -4.53
N PHE A 94 7.18 12.66 -3.66
CA PHE A 94 7.65 12.62 -2.29
C PHE A 94 8.30 11.26 -2.02
N ALA A 95 9.39 11.25 -1.29
CA ALA A 95 10.06 10.03 -0.88
C ALA A 95 10.58 10.17 0.54
N ASP A 96 10.58 9.08 1.26
CA ASP A 96 11.13 8.96 2.61
C ASP A 96 11.72 7.58 2.82
N ALA A 97 12.72 7.48 3.67
CA ALA A 97 13.41 6.23 3.95
C ALA A 97 13.69 6.07 5.44
N SER A 98 13.59 4.83 5.90
CA SER A 98 13.93 4.42 7.26
C SER A 98 14.80 3.15 7.24
N GLU A 99 15.29 2.72 8.40
CA GLU A 99 16.02 1.46 8.52
C GLU A 99 15.18 0.21 8.19
N LYS A 100 13.86 0.34 8.21
CA LYS A 100 12.93 -0.78 8.01
C LYS A 100 12.37 -0.85 6.58
N ALA A 101 12.16 0.29 5.97
CA ALA A 101 11.55 0.39 4.65
C ALA A 101 11.74 1.79 4.08
N ASP A 102 11.64 1.90 2.77
CA ASP A 102 11.53 3.16 2.06
C ASP A 102 10.22 3.24 1.28
N GLY A 103 9.85 4.45 0.91
CA GLY A 103 8.62 4.71 0.18
C GLY A 103 8.72 5.94 -0.69
N ALA A 104 8.02 5.91 -1.80
CA ALA A 104 7.85 7.04 -2.69
C ALA A 104 6.42 7.12 -3.21
N VAL A 105 5.95 8.33 -3.46
CA VAL A 105 4.61 8.57 -3.99
C VAL A 105 4.63 9.71 -4.99
N VAL A 106 3.79 9.59 -6.01
CA VAL A 106 3.62 10.62 -7.05
C VAL A 106 2.18 11.07 -7.08
N TYR A 107 1.97 12.37 -7.02
CA TYR A 107 0.68 13.03 -7.18
C TYR A 107 0.67 13.85 -8.45
N MET A 108 -0.49 13.87 -9.12
CA MET A 108 -0.78 14.84 -10.17
C MET A 108 -1.55 16.01 -9.56
N ARG A 109 -1.00 17.22 -9.70
CA ARG A 109 -1.65 18.47 -9.32
C ARG A 109 -2.15 19.15 -10.59
N VAL A 110 -3.44 19.38 -10.66
CA VAL A 110 -4.09 20.07 -11.77
C VAL A 110 -4.64 21.39 -11.25
N GLU A 111 -4.20 22.49 -11.82
CA GLU A 111 -4.68 23.82 -11.51
C GLU A 111 -5.64 24.28 -12.59
N TYR A 112 -6.84 24.64 -12.18
CA TYR A 112 -7.90 25.21 -13.00
C TYR A 112 -8.06 26.69 -12.64
N GLU A 113 -8.84 27.43 -13.40
CA GLU A 113 -9.12 28.84 -13.10
C GLU A 113 -9.74 29.06 -11.71
N SER A 114 -10.59 28.13 -11.25
CA SER A 114 -11.38 28.28 -10.02
C SER A 114 -10.96 27.33 -8.88
N ARG A 115 -10.11 26.32 -9.15
CA ARG A 115 -9.75 25.29 -8.16
C ARG A 115 -8.43 24.60 -8.47
N VAL A 116 -7.93 23.87 -7.48
CA VAL A 116 -6.78 22.96 -7.60
C VAL A 116 -7.21 21.58 -7.15
N GLU A 117 -6.87 20.55 -7.92
CA GLU A 117 -7.09 19.15 -7.58
C GLU A 117 -5.76 18.42 -7.52
N CYS A 118 -5.61 17.52 -6.55
CA CYS A 118 -4.47 16.63 -6.41
C CYS A 118 -4.96 15.19 -6.30
N GLU A 119 -4.44 14.33 -7.16
CA GLU A 119 -4.77 12.91 -7.18
C GLU A 119 -3.50 12.07 -7.13
N ILE A 120 -3.55 10.99 -6.35
CA ILE A 120 -2.45 10.03 -6.30
C ILE A 120 -2.39 9.27 -7.63
N MET A 121 -1.19 9.15 -8.19
CA MET A 121 -0.96 8.42 -9.44
C MET A 121 -0.36 7.05 -9.20
N ALA A 122 0.67 6.98 -8.38
CA ALA A 122 1.39 5.76 -8.07
C ALA A 122 2.16 5.90 -6.77
N SER A 123 2.44 4.77 -6.13
CA SER A 123 3.39 4.69 -5.02
C SER A 123 4.20 3.41 -5.08
N LYS A 124 5.29 3.38 -4.34
CA LYS A 124 6.14 2.21 -4.19
C LYS A 124 6.68 2.16 -2.76
N THR A 125 6.77 0.96 -2.21
CA THR A 125 7.44 0.68 -0.93
C THR A 125 8.36 -0.52 -1.11
N ASP A 126 9.55 -0.48 -0.53
CA ASP A 126 10.52 -1.59 -0.50
C ASP A 126 11.10 -1.77 0.89
#